data_2559e3505fd42de7b459ebbd6df87045
#
_entry.id   2559e3505fd42de7b459ebbd6df87045
#
_cell.length_a   1.000
_cell.length_b   1.000
_cell.length_c   1.000
_cell.angle_alpha   90.00
_cell.angle_beta   90.00
_cell.angle_gamma   90.00
#
_symmetry.space_group_name_H-M   'P 1'
#
loop_
_entity.id
_entity.type
_entity.pdbx_description
1 polymer ?
#
loop_
_entity_poly.entity_id
_entity_poly.type
_entity_poly.pdbx_seq_one_letter_code
_entity_poly.pdbx_strand_id
1 'polypeptide(L)'
;FAAALAAVHVCAQPPASKPAAGAQVPLQAFLGVLNTNQVAARASLARIRDGWRDAYTAPMLELAGFVPILAVRVEVLAQLEQVTGRHSGGDLNPLYEWLWAREPGEHPDYAEFKAALYEQIDPRFREYFGRERKAIIRLDEIRWGGVWRDGIPPLKNPKMIPAKRASYLADDNIVFGVAIDGDVRAYPKRILAWHEMVKDRIAGRELNGVYCTLCGAMILYDATVGGVHYELGTSGFLYRSNKLMYDHTTKSLWSTLTGTPVVCPLVGKGIELKTLHVVTSTWGEWKKRHAGTTVLSLDTGHQRDYDEGAAYREYFASDRLMFGVPKLDPRLPNKAEVL
;
A
#
# COMPACT_ATOMS: atom_id res chain seq x y z
N PHE A 1 -10.42 13.61 4.75
CA PHE A 1 -8.99 13.93 4.90
C PHE A 1 -8.61 14.95 3.84
N ALA A 2 -8.59 16.25 4.19
CA ALA A 2 -8.04 17.30 3.35
C ALA A 2 -6.53 17.37 3.65
N ALA A 3 -5.71 16.81 2.77
CA ALA A 3 -4.26 17.00 2.82
C ALA A 3 -3.93 18.35 2.20
N ALA A 4 -3.29 19.23 2.93
CA ALA A 4 -2.72 20.46 2.41
C ALA A 4 -1.56 20.10 1.47
N LEU A 5 -1.76 20.25 0.16
CA LEU A 5 -0.71 20.16 -0.84
C LEU A 5 0.07 21.51 -0.82
N ALA A 6 1.34 21.45 -0.45
CA ALA A 6 2.23 22.57 -0.61
C ALA A 6 2.41 22.90 -2.11
N ALA A 7 2.24 24.16 -2.49
CA ALA A 7 2.40 24.61 -3.87
C ALA A 7 3.86 24.44 -4.33
N VAL A 8 4.05 23.58 -5.32
CA VAL A 8 5.36 23.40 -5.98
C VAL A 8 5.58 24.53 -6.97
N HIS A 9 6.59 25.37 -6.72
CA HIS A 9 7.07 26.36 -7.68
C HIS A 9 7.90 25.63 -8.76
N VAL A 10 7.25 25.33 -9.88
CA VAL A 10 7.95 24.87 -11.08
C VAL A 10 8.38 26.11 -11.89
N CYS A 11 9.68 26.32 -12.04
CA CYS A 11 10.23 27.34 -12.89
C CYS A 11 9.68 27.24 -14.31
N ALA A 12 9.21 28.36 -14.87
CA ALA A 12 8.71 28.44 -16.23
C ALA A 12 9.80 28.05 -17.24
N GLN A 13 9.58 26.97 -17.98
CA GLN A 13 10.40 26.57 -19.11
C GLN A 13 9.89 27.24 -20.41
N PRO A 14 10.77 27.54 -21.38
CA PRO A 14 10.37 28.08 -22.68
C PRO A 14 9.46 27.10 -23.46
N PRO A 15 8.64 27.59 -24.39
CA PRO A 15 7.73 26.75 -25.16
C PRO A 15 8.51 25.71 -25.96
N ALA A 16 8.22 24.43 -25.70
CA ALA A 16 8.88 23.32 -26.35
C ALA A 16 8.42 23.19 -27.82
N SER A 17 9.39 23.04 -28.74
CA SER A 17 9.15 22.69 -30.14
C SER A 17 8.30 21.44 -30.29
N LYS A 18 7.40 21.38 -31.30
CA LYS A 18 6.63 20.16 -31.65
C LYS A 18 7.59 18.98 -31.83
N PRO A 19 7.36 17.84 -31.18
CA PRO A 19 8.20 16.66 -31.40
C PRO A 19 8.02 16.14 -32.81
N ALA A 20 9.10 15.61 -33.39
CA ALA A 20 9.06 14.89 -34.67
C ALA A 20 8.07 13.72 -34.57
N ALA A 21 7.35 13.44 -35.65
CA ALA A 21 6.39 12.32 -35.71
C ALA A 21 7.11 11.00 -35.33
N GLY A 22 6.69 10.38 -34.23
CA GLY A 22 7.31 9.16 -33.70
C GLY A 22 8.18 9.35 -32.45
N ALA A 23 8.52 10.59 -32.03
CA ALA A 23 9.24 10.82 -30.79
C ALA A 23 8.36 10.56 -29.56
N GLN A 24 8.95 9.88 -28.55
CA GLN A 24 8.29 9.64 -27.29
C GLN A 24 8.03 10.93 -26.53
N VAL A 25 6.84 11.05 -25.91
CA VAL A 25 6.52 12.17 -25.04
C VAL A 25 7.38 12.08 -23.78
N PRO A 26 8.18 13.11 -23.45
CA PRO A 26 9.08 13.05 -22.32
C PRO A 26 8.31 13.13 -20.98
N LEU A 27 8.92 12.61 -19.94
CA LEU A 27 8.41 12.55 -18.58
C LEU A 27 7.89 13.91 -18.07
N GLN A 28 8.59 15.00 -18.41
CA GLN A 28 8.22 16.35 -18.00
C GLN A 28 6.82 16.77 -18.47
N ALA A 29 6.35 16.23 -19.60
CA ALA A 29 4.99 16.54 -20.05
C ALA A 29 3.94 15.89 -19.10
N PHE A 30 4.18 14.69 -18.61
CA PHE A 30 3.28 14.06 -17.63
C PHE A 30 3.27 14.85 -16.31
N LEU A 31 4.43 15.19 -15.78
CA LEU A 31 4.53 16.02 -14.58
C LEU A 31 3.97 17.43 -14.79
N GLY A 32 4.06 17.94 -16.01
CA GLY A 32 3.52 19.25 -16.41
C GLY A 32 1.98 19.33 -16.33
N VAL A 33 1.27 18.20 -16.38
CA VAL A 33 -0.20 18.14 -16.17
C VAL A 33 -0.58 18.52 -14.73
N LEU A 34 0.36 18.37 -13.79
CA LEU A 34 0.16 18.73 -12.37
C LEU A 34 0.38 20.22 -12.10
N ASN A 35 0.70 21.04 -13.13
CA ASN A 35 0.92 22.46 -12.96
C ASN A 35 -0.35 23.16 -12.46
N THR A 36 -0.19 24.11 -11.53
CA THR A 36 -1.29 24.93 -11.00
C THR A 36 -1.76 26.01 -11.98
N ASN A 37 -0.97 26.31 -13.02
CA ASN A 37 -1.41 27.15 -14.13
C ASN A 37 -2.18 26.27 -15.15
N GLN A 38 -3.47 26.56 -15.32
CA GLN A 38 -4.36 25.77 -16.18
C GLN A 38 -3.91 25.74 -17.66
N VAL A 39 -3.37 26.83 -18.18
CA VAL A 39 -2.90 26.91 -19.58
C VAL A 39 -1.69 25.98 -19.78
N ALA A 40 -0.74 26.01 -18.84
CA ALA A 40 0.45 25.16 -18.88
C ALA A 40 0.08 23.66 -18.71
N ALA A 41 -0.84 23.35 -17.79
CA ALA A 41 -1.33 21.99 -17.57
C ALA A 41 -2.03 21.43 -18.83
N ARG A 42 -2.91 22.20 -19.47
CA ARG A 42 -3.58 21.82 -20.72
C ARG A 42 -2.62 21.67 -21.89
N ALA A 43 -1.60 22.53 -22.01
CA ALA A 43 -0.57 22.40 -23.04
C ALA A 43 0.20 21.08 -22.89
N SER A 44 0.53 20.70 -21.64
CA SER A 44 1.16 19.41 -21.33
C SER A 44 0.25 18.23 -21.66
N LEU A 45 -1.02 18.31 -21.30
CA LEU A 45 -2.03 17.27 -21.62
C LEU A 45 -2.24 17.12 -23.14
N ALA A 46 -2.32 18.24 -23.88
CA ALA A 46 -2.44 18.22 -25.34
C ALA A 46 -1.26 17.51 -25.98
N ARG A 47 -0.03 17.79 -25.53
CA ARG A 47 1.17 17.11 -26.02
C ARG A 47 1.14 15.60 -25.81
N ILE A 48 0.61 15.13 -24.69
CA ILE A 48 0.44 13.68 -24.40
C ILE A 48 -0.62 13.10 -25.34
N ARG A 49 -1.74 13.79 -25.55
CA ARG A 49 -2.82 13.35 -26.45
C ARG A 49 -2.34 13.23 -27.90
N ASP A 50 -1.64 14.24 -28.41
CA ASP A 50 -1.14 14.27 -29.78
C ASP A 50 -0.13 13.14 -30.06
N GLY A 51 0.63 12.73 -29.05
CA GLY A 51 1.63 11.67 -29.14
C GLY A 51 1.21 10.36 -28.45
N TRP A 52 -0.10 10.14 -28.24
CA TRP A 52 -0.60 9.01 -27.42
C TRP A 52 -0.04 7.66 -27.84
N ARG A 53 0.32 6.88 -26.84
CA ARG A 53 0.69 5.45 -26.92
C ARG A 53 0.08 4.70 -25.74
N ASP A 54 -0.20 3.42 -25.89
CA ASP A 54 -0.78 2.59 -24.84
C ASP A 54 0.06 2.59 -23.56
N ALA A 55 1.40 2.65 -23.69
CA ALA A 55 2.33 2.80 -22.58
C ALA A 55 2.14 4.07 -21.73
N TYR A 56 1.36 5.05 -22.20
CA TYR A 56 1.05 6.27 -21.46
C TYR A 56 -0.15 6.13 -20.53
N THR A 57 -0.91 5.04 -20.67
CA THR A 57 -2.10 4.80 -19.82
C THR A 57 -1.72 4.71 -18.34
N ALA A 58 -0.67 3.97 -18.00
CA ALA A 58 -0.23 3.82 -16.62
C ALA A 58 0.18 5.15 -15.95
N PRO A 59 1.11 5.95 -16.50
CA PRO A 59 1.46 7.23 -15.89
C PRO A 59 0.29 8.24 -15.88
N MET A 60 -0.57 8.25 -16.89
CA MET A 60 -1.74 9.12 -16.92
C MET A 60 -2.78 8.74 -15.86
N LEU A 61 -3.02 7.45 -15.67
CA LEU A 61 -3.94 6.96 -14.66
C LEU A 61 -3.42 7.27 -13.24
N GLU A 62 -2.12 7.12 -13.03
CA GLU A 62 -1.50 7.39 -11.74
C GLU A 62 -1.56 8.88 -11.37
N LEU A 63 -1.24 9.77 -12.33
CA LEU A 63 -1.31 11.22 -12.07
C LEU A 63 -2.75 11.75 -11.94
N ALA A 64 -3.75 11.06 -12.48
CA ALA A 64 -5.15 11.52 -12.44
C ALA A 64 -5.66 11.80 -11.02
N GLY A 65 -5.13 11.05 -10.03
CA GLY A 65 -5.41 11.25 -8.60
C GLY A 65 -4.83 12.54 -8.01
N PHE A 66 -3.83 13.14 -8.69
CA PHE A 66 -3.03 14.26 -8.17
C PHE A 66 -3.23 15.58 -8.93
N VAL A 67 -3.98 15.57 -10.04
CA VAL A 67 -4.24 16.80 -10.82
C VAL A 67 -4.99 17.82 -9.97
N PRO A 68 -4.41 18.99 -9.67
CA PRO A 68 -4.99 19.94 -8.72
C PRO A 68 -6.15 20.73 -9.31
N ILE A 69 -6.19 20.92 -10.63
CA ILE A 69 -7.20 21.71 -11.33
C ILE A 69 -8.32 20.79 -11.80
N LEU A 70 -9.51 20.95 -11.22
CA LEU A 70 -10.67 20.08 -11.50
C LEU A 70 -10.97 19.98 -13.02
N ALA A 71 -10.97 21.10 -13.74
CA ALA A 71 -11.23 21.11 -15.20
C ALA A 71 -10.20 20.26 -15.97
N VAL A 72 -8.91 20.33 -15.61
CA VAL A 72 -7.85 19.50 -16.22
C VAL A 72 -8.01 18.04 -15.81
N ARG A 73 -8.35 17.77 -14.56
CA ARG A 73 -8.62 16.40 -14.07
C ARG A 73 -9.75 15.73 -14.83
N VAL A 74 -10.84 16.45 -15.08
CA VAL A 74 -11.96 15.96 -15.91
C VAL A 74 -11.48 15.61 -17.32
N GLU A 75 -10.63 16.45 -17.93
CA GLU A 75 -10.08 16.19 -19.26
C GLU A 75 -9.14 14.97 -19.27
N VAL A 76 -8.34 14.76 -18.22
CA VAL A 76 -7.49 13.56 -18.04
C VAL A 76 -8.37 12.31 -17.94
N LEU A 77 -9.41 12.35 -17.12
CA LEU A 77 -10.34 11.22 -16.96
C LEU A 77 -11.07 10.91 -18.27
N ALA A 78 -11.56 11.92 -18.99
CA ALA A 78 -12.19 11.72 -20.28
C ALA A 78 -11.27 11.06 -21.30
N GLN A 79 -10.00 11.43 -21.33
CA GLN A 79 -8.99 10.78 -22.18
C GLN A 79 -8.78 9.30 -21.78
N LEU A 80 -8.68 9.02 -20.50
CA LEU A 80 -8.54 7.65 -20.00
C LEU A 80 -9.77 6.80 -20.28
N GLU A 81 -10.97 7.34 -20.09
CA GLU A 81 -12.21 6.66 -20.40
C GLU A 81 -12.36 6.37 -21.91
N GLN A 82 -11.95 7.31 -22.77
CA GLN A 82 -11.92 7.11 -24.21
C GLN A 82 -10.97 5.96 -24.62
N VAL A 83 -9.76 5.93 -24.04
CA VAL A 83 -8.75 4.92 -24.38
C VAL A 83 -9.11 3.55 -23.85
N THR A 84 -9.67 3.49 -22.64
CA THR A 84 -9.98 2.23 -21.98
C THR A 84 -11.33 1.65 -22.33
N GLY A 85 -12.25 2.49 -22.83
CA GLY A 85 -13.64 2.14 -22.99
C GLY A 85 -14.36 1.88 -21.66
N ARG A 86 -13.82 2.38 -20.54
CA ARG A 86 -14.35 2.21 -19.19
C ARG A 86 -14.74 3.55 -18.61
N HIS A 87 -15.90 3.60 -17.97
CA HIS A 87 -16.37 4.80 -17.26
C HIS A 87 -15.91 4.75 -15.81
N SER A 88 -15.25 5.82 -15.35
CA SER A 88 -14.71 5.88 -13.98
C SER A 88 -15.76 6.27 -12.93
N GLY A 89 -16.71 7.11 -13.31
CA GLY A 89 -17.68 7.68 -12.35
C GLY A 89 -17.02 8.38 -11.15
N GLY A 90 -15.74 8.77 -11.28
CA GLY A 90 -14.92 9.33 -10.22
C GLY A 90 -14.15 8.29 -9.38
N ASP A 91 -14.33 6.99 -9.65
CA ASP A 91 -13.56 5.90 -9.09
C ASP A 91 -12.52 5.40 -10.10
N LEU A 92 -11.24 5.46 -9.76
CA LEU A 92 -10.17 5.01 -10.66
C LEU A 92 -10.00 3.49 -10.70
N ASN A 93 -10.62 2.74 -9.79
CA ASN A 93 -10.46 1.28 -9.72
C ASN A 93 -10.83 0.56 -11.03
N PRO A 94 -11.95 0.85 -11.72
CA PRO A 94 -12.28 0.21 -13.00
C PRO A 94 -11.23 0.44 -14.10
N LEU A 95 -10.54 1.60 -14.07
CA LEU A 95 -9.47 1.92 -15.02
C LEU A 95 -8.18 1.17 -14.66
N TYR A 96 -7.85 1.04 -13.37
CA TYR A 96 -6.73 0.21 -12.92
C TYR A 96 -6.94 -1.27 -13.20
N GLU A 97 -8.14 -1.79 -12.97
CA GLU A 97 -8.49 -3.19 -13.27
C GLU A 97 -8.36 -3.48 -14.78
N TRP A 98 -8.80 -2.53 -15.62
CA TRP A 98 -8.60 -2.62 -17.07
C TRP A 98 -7.11 -2.65 -17.43
N LEU A 99 -6.29 -1.78 -16.82
CA LEU A 99 -4.84 -1.70 -17.05
C LEU A 99 -4.15 -3.01 -16.62
N TRP A 100 -4.50 -3.54 -15.46
CA TRP A 100 -3.88 -4.76 -14.91
C TRP A 100 -4.26 -6.02 -15.67
N ALA A 101 -5.43 -6.05 -16.31
CA ALA A 101 -5.86 -7.14 -17.17
C ALA A 101 -5.14 -7.16 -18.53
N ARG A 102 -4.28 -6.17 -18.81
CA ARG A 102 -3.58 -5.97 -20.07
C ARG A 102 -2.08 -5.79 -19.84
N GLU A 103 -1.34 -5.84 -20.94
CA GLU A 103 0.09 -5.52 -20.97
C GLU A 103 0.33 -4.40 -21.98
N PRO A 104 -0.05 -3.15 -21.67
CA PRO A 104 -0.01 -2.05 -22.63
C PRO A 104 1.40 -1.58 -22.98
N GLY A 105 2.42 -2.24 -22.44
CA GLY A 105 3.79 -1.77 -22.44
C GLY A 105 4.03 -0.72 -21.36
N GLU A 106 5.29 -0.43 -21.09
CA GLU A 106 5.72 0.53 -20.06
C GLU A 106 6.47 1.68 -20.72
N HIS A 107 6.20 2.91 -20.27
CA HIS A 107 7.03 4.05 -20.64
C HIS A 107 8.45 3.82 -20.11
N PRO A 108 9.52 3.99 -20.90
CA PRO A 108 10.90 3.71 -20.48
C PRO A 108 11.32 4.44 -19.19
N ASP A 109 10.72 5.60 -18.93
CA ASP A 109 10.99 6.41 -17.75
C ASP A 109 9.93 6.27 -16.65
N TYR A 110 9.08 5.22 -16.70
CA TYR A 110 7.97 5.09 -15.76
C TYR A 110 8.41 4.98 -14.30
N ALA A 111 9.48 4.25 -14.04
CA ALA A 111 10.05 4.17 -12.70
C ALA A 111 10.50 5.54 -12.16
N GLU A 112 11.12 6.37 -13.02
CA GLU A 112 11.52 7.73 -12.66
C GLU A 112 10.30 8.66 -12.51
N PHE A 113 9.26 8.47 -13.34
CA PHE A 113 7.98 9.16 -13.17
C PHE A 113 7.37 8.89 -11.80
N LYS A 114 7.31 7.61 -11.38
CA LYS A 114 6.80 7.24 -10.05
C LYS A 114 7.62 7.90 -8.95
N ALA A 115 8.94 7.87 -9.07
CA ALA A 115 9.83 8.53 -8.11
C ALA A 115 9.50 10.02 -7.98
N ALA A 116 9.42 10.74 -9.10
CA ALA A 116 9.14 12.17 -9.13
C ALA A 116 7.70 12.53 -8.68
N LEU A 117 6.72 11.68 -9.01
CA LEU A 117 5.33 11.89 -8.60
C LEU A 117 5.18 11.73 -7.08
N TYR A 118 5.66 10.62 -6.54
CA TYR A 118 5.45 10.29 -5.13
C TYR A 118 6.38 11.05 -4.17
N GLU A 119 7.53 11.50 -4.64
CA GLU A 119 8.41 12.43 -3.90
C GLU A 119 7.67 13.70 -3.46
N GLN A 120 6.64 14.14 -4.21
CA GLN A 120 5.81 15.30 -3.86
C GLN A 120 4.93 15.06 -2.64
N ILE A 121 4.65 13.80 -2.29
CA ILE A 121 3.87 13.41 -1.11
C ILE A 121 4.79 13.22 0.10
N ASP A 122 5.85 12.42 -0.10
CA ASP A 122 6.88 12.15 0.90
C ASP A 122 8.22 12.02 0.18
N PRO A 123 9.19 12.92 0.44
CA PRO A 123 10.50 12.88 -0.22
C PRO A 123 11.21 11.52 -0.11
N ARG A 124 10.92 10.75 0.95
CA ARG A 124 11.48 9.42 1.18
C ARG A 124 10.96 8.36 0.20
N PHE A 125 9.83 8.62 -0.50
CA PHE A 125 9.28 7.69 -1.49
C PHE A 125 10.17 7.54 -2.73
N ARG A 126 11.00 8.55 -3.02
CA ARG A 126 12.00 8.46 -4.10
C ARG A 126 12.97 7.29 -3.89
N GLU A 127 13.20 6.87 -2.66
CA GLU A 127 14.08 5.73 -2.36
C GLU A 127 13.53 4.39 -2.85
N TYR A 128 12.24 4.29 -3.17
CA TYR A 128 11.63 3.05 -3.64
C TYR A 128 11.67 2.90 -5.16
N PHE A 129 11.65 4.00 -5.91
CA PHE A 129 11.51 4.02 -7.36
C PHE A 129 12.69 4.73 -8.04
N GLY A 130 12.83 4.52 -9.35
CA GLY A 130 13.88 5.10 -10.17
C GLY A 130 14.49 4.07 -11.12
N ARG A 131 15.25 4.52 -12.13
CA ARG A 131 15.81 3.66 -13.18
C ARG A 131 16.71 2.54 -12.66
N GLU A 132 17.47 2.81 -11.60
CA GLU A 132 18.39 1.85 -10.99
C GLU A 132 17.69 0.84 -10.06
N ARG A 133 16.36 0.96 -9.91
CA ARG A 133 15.57 0.17 -8.99
C ARG A 133 14.96 -1.03 -9.70
N LYS A 134 15.54 -2.22 -9.47
CA LYS A 134 15.01 -3.47 -10.01
C LYS A 134 13.66 -3.81 -9.34
N ALA A 135 12.67 -4.18 -10.16
CA ALA A 135 11.40 -4.71 -9.70
C ALA A 135 11.13 -6.07 -10.35
N ILE A 136 10.48 -6.98 -9.62
CA ILE A 136 10.00 -8.28 -10.15
C ILE A 136 8.47 -8.32 -10.23
N ILE A 137 7.83 -7.24 -9.86
CA ILE A 137 6.39 -6.99 -10.05
C ILE A 137 6.21 -5.76 -10.93
N ARG A 138 5.08 -5.65 -11.59
CA ARG A 138 4.75 -4.49 -12.43
C ARG A 138 4.61 -3.24 -11.57
N LEU A 139 5.27 -2.15 -11.99
CA LEU A 139 5.25 -0.89 -11.24
C LEU A 139 3.87 -0.23 -11.24
N ASP A 140 3.07 -0.40 -12.31
CA ASP A 140 1.69 0.12 -12.39
C ASP A 140 0.71 -0.58 -11.43
N GLU A 141 1.07 -1.76 -10.92
CA GLU A 141 0.32 -2.46 -9.89
C GLU A 141 0.68 -2.01 -8.46
N ILE A 142 1.70 -1.15 -8.32
CA ILE A 142 2.07 -0.55 -7.02
C ILE A 142 1.38 0.81 -6.92
N ARG A 143 0.47 0.95 -5.95
CA ARG A 143 -0.31 2.16 -5.70
C ARG A 143 -0.01 2.75 -4.32
N TRP A 144 -0.07 4.08 -4.22
CA TRP A 144 -0.03 4.72 -2.91
C TRP A 144 -1.30 4.43 -2.11
N GLY A 145 -1.12 3.98 -0.87
CA GLY A 145 -2.20 3.59 0.05
C GLY A 145 -2.79 4.74 0.88
N GLY A 146 -2.43 5.99 0.57
CA GLY A 146 -2.98 7.16 1.29
C GLY A 146 -2.22 7.53 2.57
N VAL A 147 -1.11 6.88 2.89
CA VAL A 147 -0.30 7.15 4.09
C VAL A 147 1.17 7.37 3.73
N TRP A 148 1.87 8.18 4.53
CA TRP A 148 3.31 8.37 4.40
C TRP A 148 4.09 7.13 4.84
N ARG A 149 5.39 7.09 4.52
CA ARG A 149 6.28 6.08 5.09
C ARG A 149 6.22 6.14 6.63
N ASP A 150 5.94 5.00 7.25
CA ASP A 150 5.70 4.85 8.69
C ASP A 150 4.54 5.71 9.24
N GLY A 151 3.63 6.15 8.36
CA GLY A 151 2.45 6.94 8.76
C GLY A 151 1.43 6.15 9.60
N ILE A 152 1.53 4.82 9.58
CA ILE A 152 0.84 3.94 10.52
C ILE A 152 1.88 3.42 11.50
N PRO A 153 1.88 3.89 12.77
CA PRO A 153 2.92 3.54 13.73
C PRO A 153 2.82 2.07 14.14
N PRO A 154 3.89 1.26 13.96
CA PRO A 154 3.89 -0.12 14.39
C PRO A 154 3.96 -0.23 15.92
N LEU A 155 3.41 -1.29 16.47
CA LEU A 155 3.65 -1.66 17.86
C LEU A 155 5.05 -2.28 17.99
N LYS A 156 5.85 -1.78 18.91
CA LYS A 156 7.21 -2.28 19.19
C LYS A 156 7.29 -2.83 20.60
N ASN A 157 7.64 -4.10 20.73
CA ASN A 157 7.71 -4.81 22.02
C ASN A 157 6.48 -4.51 22.88
N PRO A 158 5.28 -4.81 22.38
CA PRO A 158 4.05 -4.35 22.98
C PRO A 158 3.84 -4.96 24.37
N LYS A 159 3.19 -4.21 25.23
CA LYS A 159 2.86 -4.67 26.57
C LYS A 159 1.82 -5.77 26.50
N MET A 160 2.18 -6.93 27.02
CA MET A 160 1.28 -8.08 27.15
C MET A 160 0.72 -8.15 28.58
N ILE A 161 -0.54 -8.53 28.71
CA ILE A 161 -1.21 -8.74 29.98
C ILE A 161 -1.77 -10.16 30.09
N PRO A 162 -1.88 -10.74 31.30
CA PRO A 162 -2.56 -12.01 31.49
C PRO A 162 -4.03 -11.97 31.02
N ALA A 163 -4.53 -13.05 30.44
CA ALA A 163 -5.90 -13.15 29.91
C ALA A 163 -6.97 -12.65 30.88
N LYS A 164 -6.83 -12.91 32.19
CA LYS A 164 -7.75 -12.48 33.24
C LYS A 164 -7.86 -10.96 33.41
N ARG A 165 -6.90 -10.19 32.88
CA ARG A 165 -6.92 -8.71 32.92
C ARG A 165 -7.47 -8.07 31.65
N ALA A 166 -7.82 -8.88 30.64
CA ALA A 166 -8.31 -8.40 29.35
C ALA A 166 -9.84 -8.19 29.36
N SER A 167 -10.36 -7.41 30.31
CA SER A 167 -11.79 -7.12 30.42
C SER A 167 -12.36 -6.33 29.24
N TYR A 168 -11.52 -5.77 28.39
CA TYR A 168 -11.88 -5.05 27.16
C TYR A 168 -12.24 -5.98 25.98
N LEU A 169 -12.01 -7.29 26.11
CA LEU A 169 -12.34 -8.29 25.08
C LEU A 169 -13.57 -9.10 25.47
N ALA A 170 -14.55 -9.12 24.58
CA ALA A 170 -15.64 -10.10 24.59
C ALA A 170 -15.18 -11.43 23.96
N ASP A 171 -15.87 -12.52 24.25
CA ASP A 171 -15.49 -13.86 23.80
C ASP A 171 -15.55 -14.04 22.28
N ASP A 172 -16.36 -13.25 21.60
CA ASP A 172 -16.51 -13.22 20.13
C ASP A 172 -15.51 -12.32 19.40
N ASN A 173 -14.74 -11.51 20.12
CA ASN A 173 -13.75 -10.65 19.51
C ASN A 173 -12.64 -11.46 18.82
N ILE A 174 -12.29 -11.07 17.59
CA ILE A 174 -11.25 -11.73 16.81
C ILE A 174 -9.86 -11.41 17.33
N VAL A 175 -9.07 -12.44 17.51
CA VAL A 175 -7.66 -12.38 17.87
C VAL A 175 -6.80 -13.20 16.92
N PHE A 176 -5.56 -12.80 16.77
CA PHE A 176 -4.51 -13.54 16.08
C PHE A 176 -3.62 -14.18 17.14
N GLY A 177 -3.74 -15.50 17.29
CA GLY A 177 -3.03 -16.28 18.27
C GLY A 177 -1.69 -16.77 17.76
N VAL A 178 -0.66 -16.67 18.58
CA VAL A 178 0.70 -17.12 18.30
C VAL A 178 1.18 -17.98 19.47
N ALA A 179 1.73 -19.15 19.16
CA ALA A 179 2.32 -20.06 20.16
C ALA A 179 3.70 -20.52 19.65
N ILE A 180 4.76 -20.09 20.34
CA ILE A 180 6.15 -20.40 19.98
C ILE A 180 6.88 -20.84 21.24
N ASP A 181 7.40 -22.06 21.24
CA ASP A 181 8.27 -22.60 22.30
C ASP A 181 7.70 -22.36 23.73
N GLY A 182 6.37 -22.49 23.89
CA GLY A 182 5.66 -22.31 25.17
C GLY A 182 5.26 -20.86 25.51
N ASP A 183 5.73 -19.85 24.78
CA ASP A 183 5.23 -18.48 24.90
C ASP A 183 3.99 -18.33 23.99
N VAL A 184 2.85 -18.06 24.63
CA VAL A 184 1.54 -18.01 23.97
C VAL A 184 0.94 -16.62 24.11
N ARG A 185 0.66 -15.99 22.96
CA ARG A 185 0.18 -14.60 22.89
C ARG A 185 -1.01 -14.45 21.97
N ALA A 186 -1.87 -13.49 22.28
CA ALA A 186 -2.99 -13.08 21.43
C ALA A 186 -2.86 -11.59 21.06
N TYR A 187 -3.11 -11.30 19.80
CA TYR A 187 -3.10 -9.95 19.23
C TYR A 187 -4.51 -9.62 18.72
N PRO A 188 -5.30 -8.80 19.43
CA PRO A 188 -6.66 -8.47 19.04
C PRO A 188 -6.71 -7.69 17.72
N LYS A 189 -7.58 -8.10 16.79
CA LYS A 189 -7.81 -7.44 15.50
C LYS A 189 -8.11 -5.96 15.67
N ARG A 190 -8.92 -5.59 16.65
CA ARG A 190 -9.30 -4.20 16.97
C ARG A 190 -8.11 -3.28 17.26
N ILE A 191 -7.01 -3.82 17.79
CA ILE A 191 -5.78 -3.06 18.05
C ILE A 191 -4.91 -3.08 16.79
N LEU A 192 -4.70 -4.24 16.16
CA LEU A 192 -3.86 -4.36 14.98
C LEU A 192 -4.40 -3.56 13.79
N ALA A 193 -5.72 -3.36 13.69
CA ALA A 193 -6.31 -2.55 12.64
C ALA A 193 -5.88 -1.06 12.66
N TRP A 194 -5.38 -0.55 13.79
CA TRP A 194 -4.81 0.79 13.92
C TRP A 194 -3.31 0.85 13.66
N HIS A 195 -2.61 -0.26 13.83
CA HIS A 195 -1.14 -0.30 13.81
C HIS A 195 -0.57 -1.09 12.64
N GLU A 196 -1.34 -2.03 12.09
CA GLU A 196 -1.03 -2.88 10.95
C GLU A 196 0.29 -3.68 11.05
N MET A 197 1.15 -3.33 11.99
CA MET A 197 2.41 -4.05 12.23
C MET A 197 2.68 -4.18 13.73
N VAL A 198 3.19 -5.35 14.11
CA VAL A 198 3.73 -5.60 15.44
C VAL A 198 5.14 -6.18 15.32
N LYS A 199 6.10 -5.54 15.97
CA LYS A 199 7.48 -6.00 16.13
C LYS A 199 7.61 -6.50 17.55
N ASP A 200 7.74 -7.79 17.71
CA ASP A 200 7.73 -8.41 19.04
C ASP A 200 8.86 -9.44 19.18
N ARG A 201 9.19 -9.76 20.41
CA ARG A 201 10.15 -10.80 20.73
C ARG A 201 9.46 -11.92 21.48
N ILE A 202 9.34 -13.09 20.85
CA ILE A 202 8.66 -14.27 21.41
C ILE A 202 9.68 -15.41 21.51
N ALA A 203 9.81 -16.01 22.68
CA ALA A 203 10.77 -17.10 22.92
C ALA A 203 12.18 -16.80 22.40
N GLY A 204 12.62 -15.54 22.54
CA GLY A 204 13.95 -15.09 22.11
C GLY A 204 14.09 -14.74 20.63
N ARG A 205 13.05 -14.94 19.81
CA ARG A 205 13.05 -14.63 18.37
C ARG A 205 12.48 -13.23 18.11
N GLU A 206 13.17 -12.45 17.30
CA GLU A 206 12.66 -11.17 16.80
C GLU A 206 11.69 -11.41 15.64
N LEU A 207 10.49 -10.86 15.74
CA LEU A 207 9.38 -11.15 14.84
C LEU A 207 8.82 -9.87 14.23
N ASN A 208 8.38 -9.97 12.97
CA ASN A 208 7.55 -8.98 12.30
C ASN A 208 6.16 -9.59 12.04
N GLY A 209 5.15 -9.13 12.78
CA GLY A 209 3.75 -9.43 12.49
C GLY A 209 3.16 -8.33 11.61
N VAL A 210 2.50 -8.70 10.53
CA VAL A 210 1.88 -7.76 9.59
C VAL A 210 0.42 -8.09 9.42
N TYR A 211 -0.43 -7.16 9.81
CA TYR A 211 -1.87 -7.23 9.57
C TYR A 211 -2.23 -6.36 8.37
N CYS A 212 -2.82 -6.95 7.36
CA CYS A 212 -3.38 -6.22 6.22
C CYS A 212 -4.89 -6.09 6.42
N THR A 213 -5.36 -4.90 6.75
CA THR A 213 -6.80 -4.63 7.00
C THR A 213 -7.66 -4.94 5.77
N LEU A 214 -7.16 -4.61 4.57
CA LEU A 214 -7.87 -4.86 3.31
C LEU A 214 -7.98 -6.35 2.97
N CYS A 215 -7.07 -7.17 3.53
CA CYS A 215 -7.01 -8.62 3.29
C CYS A 215 -7.63 -9.44 4.43
N GLY A 216 -7.94 -8.81 5.57
CA GLY A 216 -8.41 -9.49 6.78
C GLY A 216 -7.41 -10.47 7.42
N ALA A 217 -6.13 -10.43 7.01
CA ALA A 217 -5.15 -11.45 7.35
C ALA A 217 -3.95 -10.89 8.12
N MET A 218 -3.45 -11.66 9.07
CA MET A 218 -2.17 -11.43 9.74
C MET A 218 -1.15 -12.49 9.32
N ILE A 219 0.05 -12.06 8.97
CA ILE A 219 1.18 -12.93 8.67
C ILE A 219 2.30 -12.59 9.66
N LEU A 220 2.92 -13.61 10.21
CA LEU A 220 4.04 -13.48 11.14
C LEU A 220 5.31 -14.01 10.51
N TYR A 221 6.36 -13.23 10.56
CA TYR A 221 7.67 -13.57 10.02
C TYR A 221 8.74 -13.60 11.12
N ASP A 222 9.63 -14.58 11.04
CA ASP A 222 10.94 -14.45 11.67
C ASP A 222 11.69 -13.29 11.00
N ALA A 223 12.14 -12.32 11.80
CA ALA A 223 12.78 -11.13 11.27
C ALA A 223 14.22 -11.37 10.81
N THR A 224 14.76 -12.58 10.97
CA THR A 224 16.17 -12.90 10.72
C THR A 224 16.31 -13.96 9.63
N VAL A 225 17.09 -13.64 8.60
CA VAL A 225 17.45 -14.57 7.51
C VAL A 225 18.96 -14.55 7.33
N GLY A 226 19.60 -15.74 7.37
CA GLY A 226 21.03 -15.86 7.17
C GLY A 226 21.87 -15.03 8.17
N GLY A 227 21.36 -14.84 9.40
CA GLY A 227 22.02 -14.01 10.42
C GLY A 227 21.82 -12.51 10.26
N VAL A 228 21.09 -12.06 9.24
CA VAL A 228 20.75 -10.65 9.02
C VAL A 228 19.34 -10.37 9.55
N HIS A 229 19.21 -9.37 10.41
CA HIS A 229 17.94 -8.90 10.92
C HIS A 229 17.33 -7.86 9.97
N TYR A 230 16.07 -8.08 9.54
CA TYR A 230 15.31 -7.16 8.70
C TYR A 230 14.21 -6.49 9.52
N GLU A 231 14.44 -5.25 9.93
CA GLU A 231 13.39 -4.44 10.56
C GLU A 231 12.47 -3.89 9.47
N LEU A 232 11.22 -4.38 9.44
CA LEU A 232 10.23 -3.97 8.46
C LEU A 232 9.40 -2.78 8.95
N GLY A 233 8.94 -1.94 8.02
CA GLY A 233 8.08 -0.78 8.25
C GLY A 233 6.94 -0.67 7.24
N THR A 234 6.02 0.26 7.50
CA THR A 234 4.94 0.60 6.58
C THR A 234 5.49 1.44 5.43
N SER A 235 5.47 0.91 4.21
CA SER A 235 6.00 1.62 3.04
C SER A 235 5.15 2.81 2.61
N GLY A 236 3.83 2.77 2.86
CA GLY A 236 2.83 3.66 2.28
C GLY A 236 2.23 3.14 0.97
N PHE A 237 2.73 2.04 0.43
CA PHE A 237 2.29 1.46 -0.85
C PHE A 237 1.59 0.11 -0.69
N LEU A 238 0.78 -0.18 -1.70
CA LEU A 238 0.09 -1.45 -1.89
C LEU A 238 0.53 -2.05 -3.23
N TYR A 239 0.68 -3.35 -3.29
CA TYR A 239 0.69 -4.12 -4.53
C TYR A 239 -0.72 -4.64 -4.78
N ARG A 240 -1.40 -4.06 -5.80
CA ARG A 240 -2.85 -4.21 -5.95
C ARG A 240 -3.56 -3.75 -4.68
N SER A 241 -4.26 -4.63 -3.97
CA SER A 241 -4.91 -4.31 -2.68
C SER A 241 -4.15 -4.85 -1.46
N ASN A 242 -2.95 -5.41 -1.63
CA ASN A 242 -2.16 -5.96 -0.52
C ASN A 242 -1.04 -5.02 -0.10
N LYS A 243 -0.86 -4.85 1.20
CA LYS A 243 0.18 -3.99 1.78
C LYS A 243 1.58 -4.42 1.34
N LEU A 244 2.41 -3.45 0.93
CA LEU A 244 3.85 -3.61 0.82
C LEU A 244 4.53 -3.09 2.10
N MET A 245 5.46 -3.86 2.58
CA MET A 245 6.39 -3.44 3.63
C MET A 245 7.66 -2.85 3.00
N TYR A 246 8.50 -2.20 3.79
CA TYR A 246 9.86 -1.87 3.40
C TYR A 246 10.83 -2.23 4.54
N ASP A 247 12.09 -2.54 4.25
CA ASP A 247 13.10 -2.67 5.29
C ASP A 247 13.82 -1.34 5.55
N HIS A 248 14.12 -1.09 6.82
CA HIS A 248 14.73 0.17 7.27
C HIS A 248 16.17 0.35 6.80
N THR A 249 16.87 -0.70 6.39
CA THR A 249 18.28 -0.66 5.99
C THR A 249 18.42 -0.37 4.50
N THR A 250 17.84 -1.22 3.66
CA THR A 250 18.05 -1.15 2.20
C THR A 250 16.97 -0.38 1.46
N LYS A 251 15.84 -0.10 2.12
CA LYS A 251 14.65 0.51 1.52
C LYS A 251 14.03 -0.34 0.40
N SER A 252 14.31 -1.65 0.39
CA SER A 252 13.59 -2.57 -0.50
C SER A 252 12.12 -2.64 -0.11
N LEU A 253 11.21 -2.73 -1.12
CA LEU A 253 9.82 -3.07 -0.88
C LEU A 253 9.66 -4.58 -0.82
N TRP A 254 8.85 -5.05 0.13
CA TRP A 254 8.61 -6.45 0.41
C TRP A 254 7.15 -6.81 0.27
N SER A 255 6.88 -7.94 -0.37
CA SER A 255 5.54 -8.51 -0.41
C SER A 255 5.13 -9.02 0.97
N THR A 256 3.99 -8.56 1.46
CA THR A 256 3.43 -9.08 2.73
C THR A 256 3.00 -10.54 2.63
N LEU A 257 2.60 -11.01 1.44
CA LEU A 257 2.11 -12.38 1.29
C LEU A 257 3.24 -13.40 1.19
N THR A 258 4.38 -13.02 0.59
CA THR A 258 5.48 -13.96 0.32
C THR A 258 6.70 -13.75 1.20
N GLY A 259 6.80 -12.62 1.91
CA GLY A 259 7.99 -12.31 2.72
C GLY A 259 9.26 -12.10 1.89
N THR A 260 9.12 -11.76 0.60
CA THR A 260 10.26 -11.57 -0.32
C THR A 260 10.38 -10.12 -0.78
N PRO A 261 11.61 -9.63 -1.04
CA PRO A 261 11.81 -8.31 -1.67
C PRO A 261 11.30 -8.32 -3.11
N VAL A 262 10.46 -7.35 -3.46
CA VAL A 262 9.85 -7.23 -4.79
C VAL A 262 10.29 -6.01 -5.59
N VAL A 263 10.83 -4.99 -4.92
CA VAL A 263 11.46 -3.81 -5.54
C VAL A 263 12.73 -3.46 -4.81
N CYS A 264 13.76 -3.04 -5.54
CA CYS A 264 15.04 -2.49 -5.07
C CYS A 264 16.12 -3.49 -4.62
N PRO A 265 17.17 -3.07 -3.86
CA PRO A 265 18.49 -3.71 -3.90
C PRO A 265 18.50 -5.19 -3.55
N LEU A 266 17.52 -5.67 -2.80
CA LEU A 266 17.48 -7.08 -2.37
C LEU A 266 16.81 -8.02 -3.37
N VAL A 267 16.21 -7.49 -4.42
CA VAL A 267 15.54 -8.31 -5.46
C VAL A 267 16.53 -9.27 -6.12
N GLY A 268 16.15 -10.55 -6.16
CA GLY A 268 16.96 -11.60 -6.79
C GLY A 268 18.14 -12.11 -5.95
N LYS A 269 18.23 -11.72 -4.67
CA LYS A 269 19.28 -12.23 -3.75
C LYS A 269 18.87 -13.51 -3.00
N GLY A 270 17.73 -14.12 -3.34
CA GLY A 270 17.25 -15.35 -2.69
C GLY A 270 16.84 -15.17 -1.24
N ILE A 271 16.48 -13.94 -0.83
CA ILE A 271 16.04 -13.63 0.53
C ILE A 271 14.54 -13.85 0.64
N GLU A 272 14.15 -14.65 1.62
CA GLU A 272 12.75 -14.91 1.96
C GLU A 272 12.64 -15.02 3.49
N LEU A 273 11.73 -14.25 4.08
CA LEU A 273 11.44 -14.31 5.51
C LEU A 273 10.63 -15.58 5.82
N LYS A 274 11.07 -16.31 6.82
CA LYS A 274 10.37 -17.51 7.27
C LYS A 274 9.04 -17.14 7.90
N THR A 275 7.94 -17.64 7.32
CA THR A 275 6.60 -17.51 7.90
C THR A 275 6.45 -18.39 9.13
N LEU A 276 5.82 -17.87 10.18
CA LEU A 276 5.45 -18.58 11.40
C LEU A 276 3.94 -18.70 11.51
N HIS A 277 3.49 -19.69 12.26
CA HIS A 277 2.06 -19.97 12.38
C HIS A 277 1.33 -18.89 13.17
N VAL A 278 0.21 -18.43 12.62
CA VAL A 278 -0.77 -17.56 13.27
C VAL A 278 -2.13 -18.21 13.14
N VAL A 279 -2.88 -18.22 14.23
CA VAL A 279 -4.24 -18.76 14.27
C VAL A 279 -5.23 -17.61 14.41
N THR A 280 -6.10 -17.41 13.42
CA THR A 280 -7.26 -16.54 13.56
C THR A 280 -8.32 -17.28 14.39
N SER A 281 -8.75 -16.69 15.50
CA SER A 281 -9.70 -17.29 16.42
C SER A 281 -10.56 -16.22 17.10
N THR A 282 -11.66 -16.62 17.72
CA THR A 282 -12.31 -15.77 18.72
C THR A 282 -11.53 -15.80 20.03
N TRP A 283 -11.61 -14.74 20.80
CA TRP A 283 -10.92 -14.64 22.10
C TRP A 283 -11.35 -15.77 23.05
N GLY A 284 -12.65 -16.10 23.09
CA GLY A 284 -13.17 -17.18 23.91
C GLY A 284 -12.55 -18.55 23.59
N GLU A 285 -12.50 -18.92 22.32
CA GLU A 285 -11.89 -20.17 21.87
C GLU A 285 -10.37 -20.20 22.08
N TRP A 286 -9.69 -19.08 21.83
CA TRP A 286 -8.25 -19.00 22.04
C TRP A 286 -7.88 -19.22 23.51
N LYS A 287 -8.48 -18.47 24.46
CA LYS A 287 -8.17 -18.60 25.88
C LYS A 287 -8.58 -19.95 26.47
N LYS A 288 -9.63 -20.59 25.91
CA LYS A 288 -10.05 -21.94 26.31
C LYS A 288 -8.99 -22.98 25.97
N ARG A 289 -8.36 -22.85 24.78
CA ARG A 289 -7.29 -23.75 24.32
C ARG A 289 -5.95 -23.43 24.98
N HIS A 290 -5.73 -22.19 25.39
CA HIS A 290 -4.48 -21.66 25.90
C HIS A 290 -4.68 -20.89 27.19
N ALA A 291 -4.99 -21.60 28.29
CA ALA A 291 -5.32 -20.98 29.59
C ALA A 291 -4.22 -20.05 30.15
N GLY A 292 -2.96 -20.28 29.78
CA GLY A 292 -1.81 -19.45 30.17
C GLY A 292 -1.49 -18.29 29.20
N THR A 293 -2.33 -18.06 28.19
CA THR A 293 -2.07 -17.02 27.20
C THR A 293 -1.97 -15.63 27.79
N THR A 294 -1.09 -14.82 27.24
CA THR A 294 -1.11 -13.37 27.40
C THR A 294 -1.80 -12.72 26.18
N VAL A 295 -2.22 -11.48 26.35
CA VAL A 295 -2.86 -10.71 25.28
C VAL A 295 -2.36 -9.27 25.29
N LEU A 296 -2.32 -8.66 24.11
CA LEU A 296 -1.90 -7.29 23.91
C LEU A 296 -2.72 -6.32 24.77
N SER A 297 -2.05 -5.45 25.51
CA SER A 297 -2.71 -4.44 26.34
C SER A 297 -3.25 -3.28 25.49
N LEU A 298 -4.31 -2.61 25.98
CA LEU A 298 -4.73 -1.30 25.44
C LEU A 298 -3.71 -0.19 25.68
N ASP A 299 -2.79 -0.39 26.62
CA ASP A 299 -1.65 0.53 26.87
C ASP A 299 -0.57 0.28 25.80
N THR A 300 -0.81 0.79 24.62
CA THR A 300 0.04 0.63 23.43
C THR A 300 1.09 1.75 23.29
N GLY A 301 1.01 2.79 24.14
CA GLY A 301 1.76 4.03 23.95
C GLY A 301 1.16 4.99 22.92
N HIS A 302 0.01 4.65 22.33
CA HIS A 302 -0.69 5.46 21.33
C HIS A 302 -2.12 5.75 21.78
N GLN A 303 -2.61 6.94 21.44
CA GLN A 303 -4.01 7.30 21.67
C GLN A 303 -4.83 6.96 20.42
N ARG A 304 -5.67 5.93 20.51
CA ARG A 304 -6.59 5.48 19.46
C ARG A 304 -7.89 5.01 20.07
N ASP A 305 -8.96 5.06 19.31
CA ASP A 305 -10.21 4.40 19.66
C ASP A 305 -10.08 2.89 19.36
N TYR A 306 -9.80 2.11 20.40
CA TYR A 306 -9.68 0.65 20.29
C TYR A 306 -11.00 -0.08 20.48
N ASP A 307 -12.15 0.58 20.40
CA ASP A 307 -13.44 -0.09 20.42
C ASP A 307 -13.64 -0.98 19.19
N GLU A 308 -14.39 -2.08 19.38
CA GLU A 308 -14.61 -3.03 18.30
C GLU A 308 -15.25 -2.34 17.07
N GLY A 309 -14.67 -2.56 15.89
CA GLY A 309 -15.12 -1.95 14.66
C GLY A 309 -14.84 -0.44 14.50
N ALA A 310 -14.11 0.20 15.43
CA ALA A 310 -13.78 1.62 15.31
C ALA A 310 -12.81 1.90 14.15
N ALA A 311 -11.77 1.07 14.03
CA ALA A 311 -10.84 1.16 12.91
C ALA A 311 -11.53 0.77 11.59
N TYR A 312 -11.35 1.58 10.53
CA TYR A 312 -11.93 1.32 9.20
C TYR A 312 -13.46 1.18 9.19
N ARG A 313 -14.18 1.79 10.14
CA ARG A 313 -15.64 1.68 10.29
C ARG A 313 -16.38 1.95 8.98
N GLU A 314 -16.09 3.06 8.32
CA GLU A 314 -16.74 3.45 7.06
C GLU A 314 -16.43 2.47 5.93
N TYR A 315 -15.21 1.94 5.88
CA TYR A 315 -14.82 0.94 4.88
C TYR A 315 -15.64 -0.34 5.03
N PHE A 316 -15.77 -0.86 6.25
CA PHE A 316 -16.53 -2.10 6.51
C PHE A 316 -18.06 -1.89 6.49
N ALA A 317 -18.54 -0.66 6.61
CA ALA A 317 -19.97 -0.34 6.50
C ALA A 317 -20.51 -0.38 5.06
N SER A 318 -19.66 -0.51 4.06
CA SER A 318 -20.03 -0.58 2.65
C SER A 318 -19.40 -1.78 1.95
N ASP A 319 -19.99 -2.21 0.85
CA ASP A 319 -19.45 -3.30 0.02
C ASP A 319 -18.36 -2.80 -0.98
N ARG A 320 -18.12 -1.49 -1.04
CA ARG A 320 -17.15 -0.88 -1.94
C ARG A 320 -15.72 -1.21 -1.51
N LEU A 321 -14.90 -1.68 -2.46
CA LEU A 321 -13.46 -1.85 -2.24
C LEU A 321 -12.74 -0.50 -2.29
N MET A 322 -11.82 -0.27 -1.36
CA MET A 322 -10.98 0.93 -1.33
C MET A 322 -9.99 0.96 -2.50
N PHE A 323 -9.48 -0.20 -2.87
CA PHE A 323 -8.59 -0.39 -4.02
C PHE A 323 -9.11 -1.55 -4.88
N GLY A 324 -8.91 -1.45 -6.20
CA GLY A 324 -9.30 -2.49 -7.15
C GLY A 324 -8.50 -3.78 -6.96
N VAL A 325 -9.09 -4.88 -7.39
CA VAL A 325 -8.46 -6.19 -7.46
C VAL A 325 -8.55 -6.73 -8.89
N PRO A 326 -7.58 -7.50 -9.37
CA PRO A 326 -7.56 -7.95 -10.77
C PRO A 326 -8.75 -8.82 -11.15
N LYS A 327 -9.31 -9.54 -10.17
CA LYS A 327 -10.44 -10.43 -10.37
C LYS A 327 -11.28 -10.53 -9.10
N LEU A 328 -12.57 -10.25 -9.23
CA LEU A 328 -13.57 -10.51 -8.21
C LEU A 328 -14.22 -11.87 -8.45
N ASP A 329 -14.50 -12.62 -7.39
CA ASP A 329 -15.34 -13.81 -7.47
C ASP A 329 -16.81 -13.39 -7.24
N PRO A 330 -17.68 -13.48 -8.28
CA PRO A 330 -19.06 -13.00 -8.16
C PRO A 330 -19.93 -13.84 -7.22
N ARG A 331 -19.41 -14.96 -6.74
CA ARG A 331 -20.12 -15.84 -5.77
C ARG A 331 -19.98 -15.37 -4.33
N LEU A 332 -19.05 -14.44 -4.06
CA LEU A 332 -18.71 -13.96 -2.73
C LEU A 332 -18.96 -12.45 -2.61
N PRO A 333 -19.39 -11.97 -1.44
CA PRO A 333 -19.33 -10.53 -1.14
C PRO A 333 -17.90 -10.01 -1.27
N ASN A 334 -17.74 -8.74 -1.67
CA ASN A 334 -16.42 -8.14 -1.95
C ASN A 334 -15.41 -8.22 -0.80
N LYS A 335 -15.87 -8.36 0.43
CA LYS A 335 -15.03 -8.40 1.64
C LYS A 335 -15.23 -9.69 2.45
N ALA A 336 -15.69 -10.76 1.77
CA ALA A 336 -15.84 -12.05 2.42
C ALA A 336 -14.49 -12.56 2.92
N GLU A 337 -14.41 -12.90 4.20
CA GLU A 337 -13.29 -13.66 4.74
C GLU A 337 -13.42 -15.11 4.29
N VAL A 338 -12.38 -15.65 3.68
CA VAL A 338 -12.34 -17.03 3.16
C VAL A 338 -11.10 -17.74 3.68
N LEU A 339 -11.20 -19.08 3.82
CA LEU A 339 -10.09 -19.95 4.20
C LEU A 339 -9.57 -20.72 3.00
#